data_185ae835677dfba7e7cc8e33db8c71c7
#
_entry.id   185ae835677dfba7e7cc8e33db8c71c7
#
_cell.length_a   1.000
_cell.length_b   1.000
_cell.length_c   1.000
_cell.angle_alpha   90.00
_cell.angle_beta   90.00
_cell.angle_gamma   90.00
#
_symmetry.space_group_name_H-M   'P 1'
#
loop_
_entity.id
_entity.type
_entity.pdbx_description
1 polymer ?
#
loop_
_entity_poly.entity_id
_entity_poly.type
_entity_poly.pdbx_seq_one_letter_code
_entity_poly.pdbx_strand_id
1 'polypeptide(L)'
;RAALRCDALGRWVVHVIRQGSPEVFLMTAPVFALIDCNKFYASCERVFQPELRGKPLVVLSNNDGCVVTLTAEAKALGIRRGMPAFQIAHLLKSGQCAWRSSNYELYASISRHVMKIIAGMTPAIEVYSIDECFADLSGLNEPLTDLGRRIKDRIWQWQRIPTCVGIGETKTLAKLANHLAKEWAAFGGVLNWTELAPSRREKAMSITPASEVWGIGGRTAQKLTGMGIHSVFDFYGMDASFVRRTFGVVLERTWRELHGVPCIPFDPSRRPKQEICRSRSFGHPTSDLNQLISAVSTHLGEAARQLRRQKSLTGELTVFFQTNFFRPDLPQHNAAPTVKLPKPTSDTLELTQTAVRIIEACVRLSARRSCAQRPASCFGNPFSADDIGFAL
;
A
#
# COMPACT_ATOMS: atom_id res chain seq x y z
N ARG A 1 31.27 20.50 12.02
CA ARG A 1 31.24 19.53 10.91
C ARG A 1 31.20 18.15 11.52
N ALA A 2 30.20 17.33 11.18
CA ALA A 2 30.11 15.94 11.63
C ALA A 2 30.69 15.03 10.52
N ALA A 3 31.57 14.10 10.91
CA ALA A 3 32.08 13.07 10.01
C ALA A 3 31.61 11.70 10.50
N LEU A 4 30.98 10.92 9.63
CA LEU A 4 30.58 9.54 9.85
C LEU A 4 31.74 8.62 9.44
N ARG A 5 32.22 7.78 10.34
CA ARG A 5 33.19 6.70 10.03
C ARG A 5 32.69 5.38 10.65
N CYS A 6 32.89 4.29 9.93
CA CYS A 6 32.67 2.94 10.44
C CYS A 6 33.99 2.44 11.06
N ASP A 7 33.97 1.92 12.29
CA ASP A 7 35.13 1.33 12.92
C ASP A 7 35.36 -0.13 12.43
N ALA A 8 36.50 -0.70 12.82
CA ALA A 8 36.91 -2.07 12.42
C ALA A 8 35.97 -3.17 12.96
N LEU A 9 35.02 -2.82 13.83
CA LEU A 9 34.01 -3.72 14.41
C LEU A 9 32.61 -3.48 13.82
N GLY A 10 32.49 -2.71 12.70
CA GLY A 10 31.22 -2.43 12.03
C GLY A 10 30.33 -1.40 12.75
N ARG A 11 30.84 -0.62 13.68
CA ARG A 11 30.09 0.38 14.44
C ARG A 11 30.25 1.76 13.81
N TRP A 12 29.13 2.48 13.65
CA TRP A 12 29.13 3.84 13.10
C TRP A 12 29.47 4.85 14.22
N VAL A 13 30.49 5.66 14.01
CA VAL A 13 30.94 6.69 14.94
C VAL A 13 30.69 8.06 14.32
N VAL A 14 29.90 8.89 15.01
CA VAL A 14 29.70 10.29 14.64
C VAL A 14 30.60 11.16 15.52
N HIS A 15 31.59 11.81 14.92
CA HIS A 15 32.38 12.82 15.60
C HIS A 15 31.69 14.18 15.48
N VAL A 16 31.06 14.63 16.56
CA VAL A 16 30.56 16.00 16.69
C VAL A 16 31.60 16.81 17.43
N ILE A 17 32.34 17.66 16.73
CA ILE A 17 33.29 18.59 17.37
C ILE A 17 32.48 19.77 17.93
N ARG A 18 32.10 19.73 19.21
CA ARG A 18 31.82 20.90 20.03
C ARG A 18 33.07 21.22 20.87
N GLN A 19 33.32 22.52 21.05
CA GLN A 19 34.42 22.94 21.94
C GLN A 19 34.16 22.41 23.36
N GLY A 20 34.95 21.42 23.78
CA GLY A 20 34.86 20.71 25.07
C GLY A 20 34.61 19.21 24.84
N SER A 21 35.60 18.38 25.09
CA SER A 21 35.65 16.90 25.05
C SER A 21 34.82 16.15 24.00
N PRO A 22 35.37 15.27 23.18
CA PRO A 22 34.61 14.51 22.21
C PRO A 22 33.74 13.49 22.95
N GLU A 23 32.45 13.74 23.05
CA GLU A 23 31.48 12.70 23.40
C GLU A 23 31.35 11.76 22.19
N VAL A 24 31.87 10.55 22.36
CA VAL A 24 31.71 9.47 21.38
C VAL A 24 30.31 8.87 21.58
N PHE A 25 29.34 9.30 20.82
CA PHE A 25 28.07 8.59 20.70
C PHE A 25 28.29 7.30 19.92
N LEU A 26 28.39 6.17 20.60
CA LEU A 26 28.26 4.86 20.01
C LEU A 26 26.81 4.70 19.49
N MET A 27 26.58 5.03 18.25
CA MET A 27 25.31 4.68 17.62
C MET A 27 25.28 3.16 17.39
N THR A 28 24.42 2.45 18.11
CA THR A 28 24.10 1.06 17.78
C THR A 28 23.64 0.96 16.34
N ALA A 29 24.07 -0.08 15.61
CA ALA A 29 23.62 -0.31 14.25
C ALA A 29 22.08 -0.35 14.23
N PRO A 30 21.42 0.31 13.26
CA PRO A 30 19.98 0.31 13.19
C PRO A 30 19.46 -1.10 12.95
N VAL A 31 18.36 -1.46 13.63
CA VAL A 31 17.65 -2.72 13.41
C VAL A 31 16.16 -2.41 13.37
N PHE A 32 15.50 -2.87 12.31
CA PHE A 32 14.07 -2.66 12.10
C PHE A 32 13.34 -3.99 12.07
N ALA A 33 12.13 -4.02 12.62
CA ALA A 33 11.18 -5.08 12.36
C ALA A 33 10.09 -4.58 11.42
N LEU A 34 9.68 -5.40 10.46
CA LEU A 34 8.39 -5.26 9.77
C LEU A 34 7.41 -6.23 10.40
N ILE A 35 6.30 -5.72 10.89
CA ILE A 35 5.18 -6.48 11.41
C ILE A 35 4.04 -6.36 10.40
N ASP A 36 3.56 -7.49 9.86
CA ASP A 36 2.55 -7.54 8.80
C ASP A 36 1.43 -8.51 9.16
N CYS A 37 0.20 -8.04 9.06
CA CYS A 37 -1.00 -8.84 9.32
C CYS A 37 -1.39 -9.63 8.08
N ASN A 38 -1.29 -10.96 8.14
CA ASN A 38 -1.53 -11.86 7.01
C ASN A 38 -2.97 -11.79 6.52
N LYS A 39 -3.15 -11.49 5.22
CA LYS A 39 -4.47 -11.45 4.55
C LYS A 39 -5.49 -10.63 5.33
N PHE A 40 -5.09 -9.46 5.77
CA PHE A 40 -5.67 -8.66 6.83
C PHE A 40 -7.20 -8.56 6.78
N TYR A 41 -7.80 -8.13 5.66
CA TYR A 41 -9.26 -7.96 5.59
C TYR A 41 -10.00 -9.29 5.77
N ALA A 42 -9.55 -10.36 5.11
CA ALA A 42 -10.15 -11.67 5.29
C ALA A 42 -9.97 -12.20 6.73
N SER A 43 -8.84 -11.88 7.36
CA SER A 43 -8.58 -12.21 8.76
C SER A 43 -9.50 -11.43 9.70
N CYS A 44 -9.76 -10.15 9.44
CA CYS A 44 -10.72 -9.35 10.19
C CYS A 44 -12.15 -9.94 10.14
N GLU A 45 -12.60 -10.37 8.97
CA GLU A 45 -13.93 -11.01 8.85
C GLU A 45 -14.00 -12.32 9.65
N ARG A 46 -12.93 -13.12 9.63
CA ARG A 46 -12.84 -14.38 10.39
C ARG A 46 -12.79 -14.18 11.91
N VAL A 47 -12.47 -12.99 12.41
CA VAL A 47 -12.52 -12.69 13.86
C VAL A 47 -13.95 -12.76 14.35
N PHE A 48 -14.88 -12.15 13.63
CA PHE A 48 -16.29 -12.03 14.01
C PHE A 48 -17.16 -13.16 13.45
N GLN A 49 -16.65 -13.92 12.49
CA GLN A 49 -17.33 -15.03 11.83
C GLN A 49 -16.40 -16.26 11.82
N PRO A 50 -16.25 -16.93 12.98
CA PRO A 50 -15.34 -18.08 13.14
C PRO A 50 -15.66 -19.25 12.19
N GLU A 51 -16.90 -19.38 11.74
CA GLU A 51 -17.36 -20.38 10.78
C GLU A 51 -16.73 -20.24 9.38
N LEU A 52 -16.10 -19.09 9.09
CA LEU A 52 -15.33 -18.86 7.87
C LEU A 52 -13.89 -19.38 7.95
N ARG A 53 -13.45 -19.86 9.11
CA ARG A 53 -12.09 -20.40 9.26
C ARG A 53 -11.97 -21.70 8.48
N GLY A 54 -10.85 -21.85 7.76
CA GLY A 54 -10.60 -22.99 6.90
C GLY A 54 -11.42 -23.03 5.61
N LYS A 55 -12.33 -22.07 5.38
CA LYS A 55 -13.12 -22.00 4.16
C LYS A 55 -12.51 -21.00 3.16
N PRO A 56 -12.69 -21.24 1.83
CA PRO A 56 -12.39 -20.23 0.83
C PRO A 56 -13.18 -18.95 1.11
N LEU A 57 -12.48 -17.81 1.25
CA LEU A 57 -13.09 -16.50 1.50
C LEU A 57 -12.40 -15.45 0.66
N VAL A 58 -13.17 -14.59 0.01
CA VAL A 58 -12.72 -13.36 -0.63
C VAL A 58 -13.39 -12.15 0.01
N VAL A 59 -12.64 -11.05 0.09
CA VAL A 59 -13.20 -9.73 0.42
C VAL A 59 -13.18 -8.91 -0.86
N LEU A 60 -14.34 -8.41 -1.24
CA LEU A 60 -14.54 -7.62 -2.45
C LEU A 60 -14.34 -6.12 -2.16
N SER A 61 -14.02 -5.37 -3.21
CA SER A 61 -13.87 -3.92 -3.13
C SER A 61 -15.21 -3.21 -2.87
N ASN A 62 -15.18 -1.89 -2.72
CA ASN A 62 -16.41 -1.09 -2.76
C ASN A 62 -17.21 -1.43 -4.02
N ASN A 63 -18.54 -1.58 -3.89
CA ASN A 63 -19.47 -2.04 -4.92
C ASN A 63 -19.20 -3.47 -5.44
N ASP A 64 -18.46 -4.27 -4.66
CA ASP A 64 -18.19 -5.70 -4.93
C ASP A 64 -17.58 -5.99 -6.31
N GLY A 65 -16.88 -5.01 -6.88
CA GLY A 65 -16.37 -5.08 -8.25
C GLY A 65 -15.19 -6.02 -8.46
N CYS A 66 -14.28 -6.13 -7.50
CA CYS A 66 -13.08 -6.97 -7.61
C CYS A 66 -12.59 -7.51 -6.26
N VAL A 67 -11.78 -8.56 -6.32
CA VAL A 67 -11.17 -9.21 -5.16
C VAL A 67 -10.03 -8.34 -4.60
N VAL A 68 -10.17 -7.85 -3.37
CA VAL A 68 -9.13 -7.07 -2.66
C VAL A 68 -8.23 -7.98 -1.84
N THR A 69 -8.82 -8.91 -1.11
CA THR A 69 -8.10 -9.88 -0.27
C THR A 69 -8.75 -11.25 -0.38
N LEU A 70 -7.93 -12.29 -0.29
CA LEU A 70 -8.39 -13.67 -0.39
C LEU A 70 -7.58 -14.56 0.54
N THR A 71 -8.20 -15.66 0.97
CA THR A 71 -7.56 -16.67 1.81
C THR A 71 -6.76 -17.68 0.97
N ALA A 72 -5.93 -18.51 1.61
CA ALA A 72 -5.17 -19.55 0.91
C ALA A 72 -6.08 -20.54 0.20
N GLU A 73 -7.18 -20.88 0.85
CA GLU A 73 -8.19 -21.80 0.33
C GLU A 73 -8.85 -21.20 -0.94
N ALA A 74 -9.12 -19.89 -0.96
CA ALA A 74 -9.64 -19.22 -2.14
C ALA A 74 -8.58 -19.13 -3.25
N LYS A 75 -7.29 -18.91 -2.90
CA LYS A 75 -6.18 -18.95 -3.86
C LYS A 75 -6.05 -20.32 -4.53
N ALA A 76 -6.27 -21.40 -3.80
CA ALA A 76 -6.27 -22.77 -4.34
C ALA A 76 -7.39 -23.03 -5.37
N LEU A 77 -8.50 -22.27 -5.33
CA LEU A 77 -9.54 -22.28 -6.35
C LEU A 77 -9.18 -21.45 -7.61
N GLY A 78 -7.95 -20.96 -7.72
CA GLY A 78 -7.48 -20.15 -8.84
C GLY A 78 -7.83 -18.66 -8.75
N ILE A 79 -8.45 -18.21 -7.64
CA ILE A 79 -8.80 -16.81 -7.44
C ILE A 79 -7.54 -15.98 -7.17
N ARG A 80 -7.46 -14.78 -7.73
CA ARG A 80 -6.32 -13.86 -7.59
C ARG A 80 -6.78 -12.48 -7.11
N ARG A 81 -5.91 -11.78 -6.42
CA ARG A 81 -6.14 -10.37 -6.06
C ARG A 81 -6.28 -9.51 -7.34
N GLY A 82 -7.24 -8.59 -7.33
CA GLY A 82 -7.59 -7.77 -8.49
C GLY A 82 -8.50 -8.43 -9.51
N MET A 83 -8.82 -9.72 -9.35
CA MET A 83 -9.74 -10.43 -10.26
C MET A 83 -11.14 -9.82 -10.16
N PRO A 84 -11.80 -9.48 -11.29
CA PRO A 84 -13.17 -9.01 -11.29
C PRO A 84 -14.14 -10.02 -10.70
N ALA A 85 -15.08 -9.56 -9.86
CA ALA A 85 -16.02 -10.44 -9.16
C ALA A 85 -16.90 -11.26 -10.12
N PHE A 86 -17.24 -10.71 -11.31
CA PHE A 86 -18.04 -11.44 -12.29
C PHE A 86 -17.34 -12.70 -12.82
N GLN A 87 -16.00 -12.74 -12.88
CA GLN A 87 -15.24 -13.91 -13.32
C GLN A 87 -15.34 -15.08 -12.34
N ILE A 88 -15.57 -14.79 -11.06
CA ILE A 88 -15.71 -15.78 -10.00
C ILE A 88 -17.17 -15.95 -9.53
N ALA A 89 -18.12 -15.31 -10.19
CA ALA A 89 -19.53 -15.30 -9.78
C ALA A 89 -20.13 -16.72 -9.64
N HIS A 90 -19.67 -17.69 -10.43
CA HIS A 90 -20.09 -19.09 -10.32
C HIS A 90 -19.66 -19.72 -8.99
N LEU A 91 -18.44 -19.42 -8.50
CA LEU A 91 -17.94 -19.92 -7.20
C LEU A 91 -18.67 -19.27 -6.01
N LEU A 92 -19.01 -17.97 -6.16
CA LEU A 92 -19.72 -17.22 -5.11
C LEU A 92 -21.18 -17.72 -4.99
N LYS A 93 -21.87 -17.87 -6.13
CA LYS A 93 -23.28 -18.34 -6.20
C LYS A 93 -23.46 -19.79 -5.76
N SER A 94 -22.49 -20.66 -6.09
CA SER A 94 -22.53 -22.08 -5.68
C SER A 94 -22.18 -22.30 -4.21
N GLY A 95 -21.73 -21.26 -3.49
CA GLY A 95 -21.26 -21.38 -2.10
C GLY A 95 -19.88 -22.04 -1.93
N GLN A 96 -19.17 -22.34 -3.03
CA GLN A 96 -17.81 -22.89 -2.98
C GLN A 96 -16.80 -21.89 -2.42
N CYS A 97 -17.07 -20.60 -2.57
CA CYS A 97 -16.27 -19.52 -1.98
C CYS A 97 -17.19 -18.53 -1.26
N ALA A 98 -16.96 -18.33 0.02
CA ALA A 98 -17.62 -17.28 0.78
C ALA A 98 -17.07 -15.92 0.35
N TRP A 99 -17.89 -14.87 0.48
CA TRP A 99 -17.46 -13.52 0.18
C TRP A 99 -18.01 -12.50 1.18
N ARG A 100 -17.33 -11.36 1.31
CA ARG A 100 -17.76 -10.20 2.09
C ARG A 100 -17.45 -8.93 1.32
N SER A 101 -18.31 -7.93 1.43
CA SER A 101 -17.99 -6.56 1.01
C SER A 101 -16.99 -5.94 1.97
N SER A 102 -16.15 -5.02 1.48
CA SER A 102 -15.15 -4.34 2.31
C SER A 102 -15.82 -3.54 3.44
N ASN A 103 -15.42 -3.83 4.68
CA ASN A 103 -15.79 -3.05 5.87
C ASN A 103 -14.58 -2.24 6.37
N TYR A 104 -14.26 -1.14 5.71
CA TYR A 104 -13.08 -0.35 6.03
C TYR A 104 -13.08 0.26 7.44
N GLU A 105 -14.25 0.51 8.02
CA GLU A 105 -14.34 1.01 9.41
C GLU A 105 -13.91 -0.06 10.41
N LEU A 106 -14.36 -1.30 10.22
CA LEU A 106 -13.93 -2.45 10.99
C LEU A 106 -12.41 -2.66 10.86
N TYR A 107 -11.91 -2.67 9.62
CA TYR A 107 -10.47 -2.92 9.36
C TYR A 107 -9.61 -1.81 9.97
N ALA A 108 -10.02 -0.54 9.84
CA ALA A 108 -9.32 0.57 10.46
C ALA A 108 -9.36 0.50 12.01
N SER A 109 -10.44 -0.01 12.59
CA SER A 109 -10.54 -0.21 14.04
C SER A 109 -9.56 -1.29 14.52
N ILE A 110 -9.57 -2.46 13.88
CA ILE A 110 -8.65 -3.57 14.22
C ILE A 110 -7.19 -3.12 14.01
N SER A 111 -6.88 -2.48 12.88
CA SER A 111 -5.56 -1.92 12.60
C SER A 111 -5.06 -1.02 13.75
N ARG A 112 -5.88 -0.08 14.21
CA ARG A 112 -5.50 0.80 15.35
C ARG A 112 -5.17 0.01 16.62
N HIS A 113 -5.89 -1.07 16.90
CA HIS A 113 -5.61 -1.91 18.07
C HIS A 113 -4.29 -2.69 17.88
N VAL A 114 -4.06 -3.26 16.70
CA VAL A 114 -2.78 -3.93 16.38
C VAL A 114 -1.61 -2.97 16.53
N MET A 115 -1.70 -1.75 15.93
CA MET A 115 -0.63 -0.75 16.04
C MET A 115 -0.38 -0.30 17.49
N LYS A 116 -1.43 -0.20 18.31
CA LYS A 116 -1.28 0.08 19.76
C LYS A 116 -0.57 -1.05 20.50
N ILE A 117 -0.85 -2.31 20.18
CA ILE A 117 -0.16 -3.46 20.77
C ILE A 117 1.33 -3.38 20.44
N ILE A 118 1.69 -3.16 19.18
CA ILE A 118 3.09 -3.08 18.73
C ILE A 118 3.79 -1.90 19.41
N ALA A 119 3.17 -0.72 19.43
CA ALA A 119 3.71 0.48 20.07
C ALA A 119 3.92 0.33 21.59
N GLY A 120 3.16 -0.55 22.26
CA GLY A 120 3.36 -0.88 23.67
C GLY A 120 4.48 -1.90 23.93
N MET A 121 5.06 -2.48 22.87
CA MET A 121 6.11 -3.51 22.96
C MET A 121 7.44 -3.10 22.32
N THR A 122 7.46 -1.95 21.63
CA THR A 122 8.63 -1.45 20.89
C THR A 122 8.86 0.02 21.18
N PRO A 123 10.10 0.54 21.10
CA PRO A 123 10.42 1.94 21.39
C PRO A 123 9.70 2.93 20.48
N ALA A 124 9.60 2.63 19.18
CA ALA A 124 8.93 3.48 18.21
C ALA A 124 8.38 2.65 17.05
N ILE A 125 7.28 3.11 16.45
CA ILE A 125 6.69 2.50 15.24
C ILE A 125 6.47 3.53 14.15
N GLU A 126 6.61 3.09 12.90
CA GLU A 126 6.18 3.81 11.70
C GLU A 126 5.06 3.01 11.03
N VAL A 127 3.84 3.53 11.08
CA VAL A 127 2.69 2.90 10.43
C VAL A 127 2.81 3.08 8.92
N TYR A 128 3.16 2.00 8.21
CA TYR A 128 3.37 2.01 6.77
C TYR A 128 2.06 1.83 5.98
N SER A 129 1.21 0.91 6.44
CA SER A 129 -0.11 0.67 5.83
C SER A 129 -1.17 0.35 6.89
N ILE A 130 -2.37 -0.07 6.48
CA ILE A 130 -3.44 -0.50 7.38
C ILE A 130 -3.10 -1.82 8.09
N ASP A 131 -2.22 -2.62 7.52
CA ASP A 131 -1.86 -3.97 7.96
C ASP A 131 -0.37 -4.16 8.21
N GLU A 132 0.47 -3.16 7.92
CA GLU A 132 1.92 -3.22 8.09
C GLU A 132 2.46 -2.03 8.90
N CYS A 133 3.41 -2.29 9.77
CA CYS A 133 4.23 -1.22 10.37
C CYS A 133 5.68 -1.66 10.51
N PHE A 134 6.58 -0.67 10.46
CA PHE A 134 7.96 -0.84 10.91
C PHE A 134 8.06 -0.48 12.38
N ALA A 135 8.89 -1.22 13.12
CA ALA A 135 9.29 -0.89 14.47
C ALA A 135 10.80 -0.71 14.51
N ASP A 136 11.26 0.31 15.21
CA ASP A 136 12.68 0.49 15.51
C ASP A 136 13.04 -0.38 16.72
N LEU A 137 13.97 -1.31 16.54
CA LEU A 137 14.47 -2.22 17.57
C LEU A 137 15.93 -1.91 17.95
N SER A 138 16.47 -0.80 17.46
CA SER A 138 17.85 -0.40 17.69
C SER A 138 18.13 -0.22 19.19
N GLY A 139 19.23 -0.78 19.64
CA GLY A 139 19.67 -0.64 21.05
C GLY A 139 18.91 -1.49 22.08
N LEU A 140 17.98 -2.35 21.65
CA LEU A 140 17.34 -3.30 22.58
C LEU A 140 18.33 -4.41 22.97
N ASN A 141 18.42 -4.70 24.27
CA ASN A 141 19.33 -5.70 24.85
C ASN A 141 18.65 -7.05 25.10
N GLU A 142 17.69 -7.42 24.24
CA GLU A 142 17.00 -8.70 24.34
C GLU A 142 17.07 -9.46 23.00
N PRO A 143 16.89 -10.81 22.99
CA PRO A 143 16.82 -11.57 21.75
C PRO A 143 15.67 -11.11 20.87
N LEU A 144 15.98 -10.49 19.72
CA LEU A 144 14.98 -9.83 18.87
C LEU A 144 14.02 -10.84 18.23
N THR A 145 14.46 -12.06 17.97
CA THR A 145 13.59 -13.15 17.51
C THR A 145 12.51 -13.49 18.54
N ASP A 146 12.84 -13.49 19.84
CA ASP A 146 11.87 -13.73 20.91
C ASP A 146 10.89 -12.57 21.09
N LEU A 147 11.38 -11.33 20.94
CA LEU A 147 10.52 -10.16 20.89
C LEU A 147 9.51 -10.26 19.72
N GLY A 148 10.00 -10.64 18.53
CA GLY A 148 9.14 -10.86 17.35
C GLY A 148 8.06 -11.91 17.60
N ARG A 149 8.40 -13.02 18.26
CA ARG A 149 7.43 -14.06 18.66
C ARG A 149 6.41 -13.50 19.66
N ARG A 150 6.85 -12.80 20.69
CA ARG A 150 5.94 -12.18 21.67
C ARG A 150 4.97 -11.19 21.04
N ILE A 151 5.45 -10.35 20.09
CA ILE A 151 4.59 -9.43 19.36
C ILE A 151 3.53 -10.21 18.58
N LYS A 152 3.93 -11.19 17.78
CA LYS A 152 3.04 -12.06 17.00
C LYS A 152 1.99 -12.73 17.90
N ASP A 153 2.42 -13.34 18.99
CA ASP A 153 1.55 -14.09 19.91
C ASP A 153 0.58 -13.15 20.65
N ARG A 154 1.02 -11.95 21.02
CA ARG A 154 0.17 -10.93 21.66
C ARG A 154 -0.91 -10.43 20.70
N ILE A 155 -0.57 -10.17 19.44
CA ILE A 155 -1.55 -9.78 18.42
C ILE A 155 -2.56 -10.91 18.21
N TRP A 156 -2.09 -12.16 18.11
CA TRP A 156 -2.99 -13.30 18.00
C TRP A 156 -3.89 -13.48 19.23
N GLN A 157 -3.32 -13.37 20.40
CA GLN A 157 -4.07 -13.53 21.66
C GLN A 157 -5.19 -12.49 21.79
N TRP A 158 -4.92 -11.22 21.46
CA TRP A 158 -5.83 -10.12 21.71
C TRP A 158 -6.74 -9.77 20.54
N GLN A 159 -6.27 -9.96 19.31
CA GLN A 159 -6.99 -9.57 18.10
C GLN A 159 -7.37 -10.74 17.19
N ARG A 160 -6.83 -11.95 17.44
CA ARG A 160 -7.01 -13.12 16.58
C ARG A 160 -6.57 -12.87 15.12
N ILE A 161 -5.67 -11.96 14.89
CA ILE A 161 -5.09 -11.64 13.58
C ILE A 161 -3.77 -12.39 13.43
N PRO A 162 -3.62 -13.26 12.42
CA PRO A 162 -2.35 -13.91 12.13
C PRO A 162 -1.35 -12.89 11.58
N THR A 163 -0.13 -12.91 12.12
CA THR A 163 0.89 -11.91 11.85
C THR A 163 2.22 -12.57 11.58
N CYS A 164 3.04 -11.98 10.69
CA CYS A 164 4.44 -12.34 10.50
C CYS A 164 5.33 -11.16 10.86
N VAL A 165 6.55 -11.48 11.33
CA VAL A 165 7.56 -10.49 11.73
C VAL A 165 8.87 -10.79 11.01
N GLY A 166 9.37 -9.81 10.28
CA GLY A 166 10.69 -9.86 9.65
C GLY A 166 11.59 -8.81 10.28
N ILE A 167 12.80 -9.18 10.70
CA ILE A 167 13.76 -8.30 11.35
C ILE A 167 15.02 -8.20 10.48
N GLY A 168 15.58 -6.99 10.34
CA GLY A 168 16.79 -6.76 9.55
C GLY A 168 17.41 -5.39 9.82
N GLU A 169 18.65 -5.22 9.37
CA GLU A 169 19.45 -3.99 9.55
C GLU A 169 18.88 -2.81 8.76
N THR A 170 18.02 -3.09 7.78
CA THR A 170 17.33 -2.08 6.96
C THR A 170 15.87 -2.43 6.79
N LYS A 171 15.04 -1.46 6.40
CA LYS A 171 13.63 -1.70 6.11
C LYS A 171 13.42 -2.70 4.98
N THR A 172 14.27 -2.67 3.95
CA THR A 172 14.19 -3.62 2.82
C THR A 172 14.53 -5.04 3.25
N LEU A 173 15.57 -5.21 4.09
CA LEU A 173 15.91 -6.52 4.66
C LEU A 173 14.82 -7.03 5.61
N ALA A 174 14.23 -6.15 6.44
CA ALA A 174 13.10 -6.52 7.28
C ALA A 174 11.88 -6.99 6.44
N LYS A 175 11.61 -6.33 5.29
CA LYS A 175 10.55 -6.79 4.36
C LYS A 175 10.89 -8.13 3.70
N LEU A 176 12.12 -8.33 3.28
CA LEU A 176 12.57 -9.61 2.73
C LEU A 176 12.44 -10.73 3.77
N ALA A 177 12.90 -10.49 5.01
CA ALA A 177 12.75 -11.43 6.11
C ALA A 177 11.28 -11.76 6.41
N ASN A 178 10.40 -10.76 6.36
CA ASN A 178 8.95 -10.97 6.55
C ASN A 178 8.35 -11.82 5.42
N HIS A 179 8.74 -11.57 4.17
CA HIS A 179 8.32 -12.40 3.03
C HIS A 179 8.72 -13.87 3.25
N LEU A 180 9.97 -14.13 3.60
CA LEU A 180 10.46 -15.48 3.87
C LEU A 180 9.75 -16.12 5.07
N ALA A 181 9.48 -15.35 6.12
CA ALA A 181 8.73 -15.85 7.29
C ALA A 181 7.29 -16.25 6.96
N LYS A 182 6.68 -15.67 5.92
CA LYS A 182 5.35 -16.03 5.43
C LYS A 182 5.36 -17.29 4.56
N GLU A 183 6.36 -17.40 3.69
CA GLU A 183 6.45 -18.50 2.72
C GLU A 183 6.93 -19.82 3.36
N TRP A 184 7.78 -19.72 4.38
CA TRP A 184 8.44 -20.89 4.96
C TRP A 184 7.98 -21.17 6.38
N ALA A 185 7.14 -22.18 6.52
CA ALA A 185 6.56 -22.60 7.82
C ALA A 185 7.60 -22.87 8.91
N ALA A 186 8.82 -23.29 8.52
CA ALA A 186 9.93 -23.56 9.44
C ALA A 186 10.32 -22.35 10.30
N PHE A 187 10.09 -21.12 9.84
CA PHE A 187 10.35 -19.92 10.63
C PHE A 187 9.25 -19.59 11.64
N GLY A 188 8.13 -20.30 11.62
CA GLY A 188 7.02 -20.06 12.54
C GLY A 188 6.43 -18.65 12.44
N GLY A 189 6.62 -17.96 11.29
CA GLY A 189 6.15 -16.59 11.04
C GLY A 189 7.06 -15.49 11.60
N VAL A 190 8.27 -15.81 12.10
CA VAL A 190 9.25 -14.83 12.57
C VAL A 190 10.63 -15.16 12.02
N LEU A 191 11.24 -14.21 11.34
CA LEU A 191 12.60 -14.36 10.82
C LEU A 191 13.44 -13.12 11.17
N ASN A 192 14.55 -13.37 11.84
CA ASN A 192 15.58 -12.36 12.08
C ASN A 192 16.73 -12.55 11.05
N TRP A 193 16.80 -11.64 10.10
CA TRP A 193 17.85 -11.64 9.08
C TRP A 193 19.25 -11.51 9.68
N THR A 194 19.38 -10.74 10.76
CA THR A 194 20.69 -10.48 11.40
C THR A 194 21.31 -11.73 12.01
N GLU A 195 20.47 -12.72 12.41
CA GLU A 195 20.90 -13.99 12.98
C GLU A 195 21.19 -15.08 11.93
N LEU A 196 20.86 -14.84 10.63
CA LEU A 196 21.13 -15.82 9.58
C LEU A 196 22.62 -15.85 9.25
N ALA A 197 23.17 -17.05 9.18
CA ALA A 197 24.52 -17.27 8.65
C ALA A 197 24.61 -16.81 7.18
N PRO A 198 25.77 -16.30 6.72
CA PRO A 198 25.95 -15.79 5.34
C PRO A 198 25.47 -16.77 4.25
N SER A 199 25.79 -18.05 4.37
CA SER A 199 25.35 -19.08 3.41
C SER A 199 23.83 -19.26 3.36
N ARG A 200 23.15 -19.09 4.49
CA ARG A 200 21.67 -19.12 4.54
C ARG A 200 21.05 -17.86 3.95
N ARG A 201 21.66 -16.68 4.15
CA ARG A 201 21.24 -15.42 3.51
C ARG A 201 21.37 -15.54 1.99
N GLU A 202 22.50 -16.02 1.48
CA GLU A 202 22.74 -16.25 0.06
C GLU A 202 21.71 -17.23 -0.54
N LYS A 203 21.51 -18.39 0.11
CA LYS A 203 20.49 -19.35 -0.33
C LYS A 203 19.09 -18.72 -0.35
N ALA A 204 18.71 -17.98 0.67
CA ALA A 204 17.40 -17.31 0.75
C ALA A 204 17.24 -16.29 -0.39
N MET A 205 18.25 -15.49 -0.69
CA MET A 205 18.23 -14.56 -1.82
C MET A 205 18.19 -15.27 -3.18
N SER A 206 18.89 -16.39 -3.35
CA SER A 206 18.94 -17.13 -4.61
C SER A 206 17.62 -17.79 -5.00
N ILE A 207 16.82 -18.22 -4.01
CA ILE A 207 15.54 -18.87 -4.27
C ILE A 207 14.36 -17.87 -4.28
N THR A 208 14.57 -16.64 -3.85
CA THR A 208 13.52 -15.60 -3.83
C THR A 208 13.53 -14.82 -5.14
N PRO A 209 12.42 -14.74 -5.88
CA PRO A 209 12.35 -13.96 -7.10
C PRO A 209 12.66 -12.48 -6.86
N ALA A 210 13.36 -11.83 -7.79
CA ALA A 210 13.67 -10.39 -7.70
C ALA A 210 12.42 -9.52 -7.59
N SER A 211 11.28 -9.98 -8.14
CA SER A 211 9.98 -9.29 -8.03
C SER A 211 9.44 -9.14 -6.60
N GLU A 212 9.95 -9.94 -5.65
CA GLU A 212 9.55 -9.88 -4.23
C GLU A 212 10.33 -8.82 -3.44
N VAL A 213 11.34 -8.21 -4.07
CA VAL A 213 12.07 -7.10 -3.45
C VAL A 213 11.20 -5.84 -3.42
N TRP A 214 11.17 -5.19 -2.27
CA TRP A 214 10.43 -3.94 -2.10
C TRP A 214 10.89 -2.88 -3.11
N GLY A 215 9.94 -2.31 -3.87
CA GLY A 215 10.20 -1.34 -4.92
C GLY A 215 10.40 -1.95 -6.33
N ILE A 216 10.44 -3.27 -6.48
CA ILE A 216 10.46 -3.94 -7.78
C ILE A 216 9.03 -4.32 -8.18
N GLY A 217 8.36 -3.41 -8.89
CA GLY A 217 7.03 -3.68 -9.46
C GLY A 217 7.11 -4.48 -10.77
N GLY A 218 5.95 -4.91 -11.29
CA GLY A 218 5.87 -5.80 -12.47
C GLY A 218 6.67 -5.32 -13.69
N ARG A 219 6.63 -4.04 -14.04
CA ARG A 219 7.42 -3.48 -15.16
C ARG A 219 8.93 -3.58 -14.92
N THR A 220 9.37 -3.29 -13.70
CA THR A 220 10.79 -3.39 -13.31
C THR A 220 11.23 -4.85 -13.30
N ALA A 221 10.40 -5.75 -12.78
CA ALA A 221 10.66 -7.19 -12.78
C ALA A 221 10.80 -7.73 -14.21
N GLN A 222 9.93 -7.37 -15.13
CA GLN A 222 10.04 -7.75 -16.55
C GLN A 222 11.34 -7.27 -17.18
N LYS A 223 11.74 -6.02 -16.90
CA LYS A 223 13.02 -5.47 -17.40
C LYS A 223 14.23 -6.21 -16.83
N LEU A 224 14.21 -6.54 -15.53
CA LEU A 224 15.25 -7.35 -14.88
C LEU A 224 15.33 -8.76 -15.49
N THR A 225 14.18 -9.43 -15.67
CA THR A 225 14.09 -10.74 -16.31
C THR A 225 14.68 -10.72 -17.73
N GLY A 226 14.41 -9.67 -18.51
CA GLY A 226 15.00 -9.47 -19.84
C GLY A 226 16.52 -9.27 -19.83
N MET A 227 17.12 -8.97 -18.67
CA MET A 227 18.56 -8.86 -18.44
C MET A 227 19.15 -10.14 -17.82
N GLY A 228 18.38 -11.21 -17.64
CA GLY A 228 18.80 -12.44 -16.98
C GLY A 228 18.83 -12.37 -15.44
N ILE A 229 18.25 -11.33 -14.84
CA ILE A 229 18.15 -11.14 -13.38
C ILE A 229 16.82 -11.70 -12.90
N HIS A 230 16.83 -12.84 -12.25
CA HIS A 230 15.64 -13.58 -11.84
C HIS A 230 15.44 -13.60 -10.32
N SER A 231 16.53 -13.70 -9.57
CA SER A 231 16.52 -13.82 -8.10
C SER A 231 16.92 -12.51 -7.41
N VAL A 232 16.63 -12.44 -6.11
CA VAL A 232 17.16 -11.38 -5.24
C VAL A 232 18.68 -11.39 -5.24
N PHE A 233 19.32 -12.58 -5.31
CA PHE A 233 20.77 -12.73 -5.35
C PHE A 233 21.37 -12.14 -6.63
N ASP A 234 20.74 -12.38 -7.78
CA ASP A 234 21.19 -11.79 -9.05
C ASP A 234 21.10 -10.24 -8.97
N PHE A 235 20.00 -9.72 -8.45
CA PHE A 235 19.83 -8.28 -8.26
C PHE A 235 20.83 -7.70 -7.24
N TYR A 236 21.09 -8.41 -6.16
CA TYR A 236 22.11 -8.07 -5.16
C TYR A 236 23.50 -7.96 -5.79
N GLY A 237 23.86 -8.86 -6.70
CA GLY A 237 25.16 -8.88 -7.40
C GLY A 237 25.36 -7.78 -8.46
N MET A 238 24.34 -6.97 -8.76
CA MET A 238 24.45 -5.91 -9.76
C MET A 238 25.35 -4.75 -9.28
N ASP A 239 25.93 -4.01 -10.22
CA ASP A 239 26.67 -2.78 -9.92
C ASP A 239 25.71 -1.62 -9.55
N ALA A 240 26.01 -0.92 -8.45
CA ALA A 240 25.19 0.18 -7.93
C ALA A 240 24.98 1.30 -8.94
N SER A 241 26.04 1.69 -9.69
CA SER A 241 25.96 2.76 -10.68
C SER A 241 25.11 2.33 -11.87
N PHE A 242 25.17 1.06 -12.24
CA PHE A 242 24.33 0.49 -13.29
C PHE A 242 22.85 0.51 -12.86
N VAL A 243 22.54 0.07 -11.63
CA VAL A 243 21.16 0.11 -11.08
C VAL A 243 20.63 1.57 -11.10
N ARG A 244 21.45 2.53 -10.63
CA ARG A 244 21.08 3.95 -10.62
C ARG A 244 20.81 4.49 -12.02
N ARG A 245 21.70 4.24 -12.99
CA ARG A 245 21.52 4.74 -14.37
C ARG A 245 20.32 4.11 -15.07
N THR A 246 20.03 2.83 -14.79
CA THR A 246 19.02 2.06 -15.53
C THR A 246 17.61 2.17 -14.92
N PHE A 247 17.52 2.27 -13.60
CA PHE A 247 16.26 2.21 -12.84
C PHE A 247 16.02 3.44 -11.95
N GLY A 248 17.00 4.30 -11.80
CA GLY A 248 16.91 5.53 -11.01
C GLY A 248 17.30 5.36 -9.54
N VAL A 249 17.32 6.49 -8.84
CA VAL A 249 17.79 6.58 -7.44
C VAL A 249 16.93 5.79 -6.45
N VAL A 250 15.65 5.61 -6.73
CA VAL A 250 14.75 4.88 -5.81
C VAL A 250 15.16 3.40 -5.73
N LEU A 251 15.40 2.77 -6.88
CA LEU A 251 15.79 1.36 -6.89
C LEU A 251 17.26 1.17 -6.44
N GLU A 252 18.14 2.16 -6.67
CA GLU A 252 19.49 2.15 -6.11
C GLU A 252 19.45 2.15 -4.57
N ARG A 253 18.55 2.95 -3.94
CA ARG A 253 18.38 2.94 -2.49
C ARG A 253 17.93 1.57 -1.98
N THR A 254 16.97 0.93 -2.65
CA THR A 254 16.55 -0.44 -2.33
C THR A 254 17.71 -1.42 -2.46
N TRP A 255 18.53 -1.30 -3.50
CA TRP A 255 19.74 -2.10 -3.69
C TRP A 255 20.73 -1.90 -2.54
N ARG A 256 21.00 -0.66 -2.13
CA ARG A 256 21.87 -0.35 -0.98
C ARG A 256 21.33 -0.92 0.33
N GLU A 257 20.02 -0.87 0.52
CA GLU A 257 19.39 -1.44 1.70
C GLU A 257 19.53 -2.97 1.76
N LEU A 258 19.48 -3.67 0.64
CA LEU A 258 19.81 -5.09 0.59
C LEU A 258 21.25 -5.37 1.01
N HIS A 259 22.17 -4.42 0.82
CA HIS A 259 23.56 -4.46 1.28
C HIS A 259 23.75 -3.98 2.74
N GLY A 260 22.67 -3.81 3.49
CA GLY A 260 22.73 -3.39 4.87
C GLY A 260 22.97 -1.90 5.09
N VAL A 261 22.90 -1.07 4.04
CA VAL A 261 23.08 0.39 4.13
C VAL A 261 21.72 1.07 4.22
N PRO A 262 21.33 1.63 5.40
CA PRO A 262 20.03 2.28 5.58
C PRO A 262 19.92 3.54 4.69
N CYS A 263 18.96 3.55 3.78
CA CYS A 263 18.72 4.64 2.83
C CYS A 263 17.29 5.20 2.94
N ILE A 264 16.39 4.45 3.56
CA ILE A 264 14.99 4.83 3.75
C ILE A 264 14.82 5.26 5.21
N PRO A 265 14.56 6.55 5.48
CA PRO A 265 14.46 7.05 6.85
C PRO A 265 13.30 6.38 7.60
N PHE A 266 13.48 6.18 8.90
CA PHE A 266 12.40 5.82 9.81
C PHE A 266 11.68 7.09 10.25
N ASP A 267 10.39 7.19 9.97
CA ASP A 267 9.58 8.36 10.30
C ASP A 267 8.35 7.95 11.14
N PRO A 268 8.45 8.01 12.48
CA PRO A 268 7.32 7.71 13.36
C PRO A 268 6.24 8.78 13.31
N SER A 269 6.50 9.93 12.69
CA SER A 269 5.53 11.01 12.59
C SER A 269 4.43 10.67 11.58
N ARG A 270 3.18 10.76 12.03
CA ARG A 270 2.04 10.63 11.13
C ARG A 270 1.82 11.95 10.40
N ARG A 271 2.43 12.10 9.24
CA ARG A 271 2.24 13.31 8.42
C ARG A 271 0.78 13.47 7.98
N PRO A 272 0.26 14.70 7.92
CA PRO A 272 -1.02 14.95 7.25
C PRO A 272 -0.99 14.42 5.82
N LYS A 273 -2.12 13.93 5.34
CA LYS A 273 -2.24 13.53 3.94
C LYS A 273 -2.01 14.74 3.04
N GLN A 274 -1.13 14.61 2.06
CA GLN A 274 -0.87 15.65 1.06
C GLN A 274 -1.96 15.69 0.00
N GLU A 275 -2.68 14.59 -0.20
CA GLU A 275 -3.79 14.45 -1.13
C GLU A 275 -4.94 13.70 -0.45
N ILE A 276 -6.16 14.19 -0.65
CA ILE A 276 -7.39 13.53 -0.21
C ILE A 276 -8.18 13.15 -1.46
N CYS A 277 -8.13 11.88 -1.82
CA CYS A 277 -8.91 11.33 -2.92
C CYS A 277 -10.14 10.57 -2.40
N ARG A 278 -11.28 10.78 -3.04
CA ARG A 278 -12.52 10.03 -2.82
C ARG A 278 -13.10 9.63 -4.17
N SER A 279 -13.35 8.35 -4.35
CA SER A 279 -13.97 7.83 -5.56
C SER A 279 -14.92 6.70 -5.24
N ARG A 280 -15.89 6.48 -6.13
CA ARG A 280 -16.80 5.36 -6.05
C ARG A 280 -17.31 4.98 -7.43
N SER A 281 -17.44 3.67 -7.66
CA SER A 281 -18.09 3.15 -8.85
C SER A 281 -19.60 3.24 -8.72
N PHE A 282 -20.29 3.57 -9.80
CA PHE A 282 -21.74 3.44 -9.88
C PHE A 282 -22.13 1.95 -10.02
N GLY A 283 -23.30 1.57 -9.51
CA GLY A 283 -23.83 0.21 -9.72
C GLY A 283 -24.17 -0.09 -11.18
N HIS A 284 -24.52 0.94 -11.93
CA HIS A 284 -24.75 0.92 -13.39
C HIS A 284 -24.12 2.17 -14.00
N PRO A 285 -23.63 2.08 -15.28
CA PRO A 285 -23.13 3.25 -15.99
C PRO A 285 -24.19 4.34 -16.05
N THR A 286 -23.82 5.59 -15.79
CA THR A 286 -24.75 6.72 -15.81
C THR A 286 -24.23 7.85 -16.68
N SER A 287 -25.15 8.50 -17.38
CA SER A 287 -24.95 9.76 -18.11
C SER A 287 -25.82 10.89 -17.56
N ASP A 288 -26.57 10.62 -16.49
CA ASP A 288 -27.43 11.61 -15.84
C ASP A 288 -26.57 12.60 -15.06
N LEU A 289 -26.60 13.86 -15.50
CA LEU A 289 -25.88 14.96 -14.89
C LEU A 289 -26.25 15.16 -13.41
N ASN A 290 -27.50 15.00 -13.03
CA ASN A 290 -27.96 15.17 -11.66
C ASN A 290 -27.40 14.08 -10.74
N GLN A 291 -27.33 12.82 -11.22
CA GLN A 291 -26.70 11.72 -10.50
C GLN A 291 -25.20 11.97 -10.30
N LEU A 292 -24.50 12.46 -11.34
CA LEU A 292 -23.09 12.80 -11.25
C LEU A 292 -22.84 13.92 -10.24
N ILE A 293 -23.62 15.00 -10.30
CA ILE A 293 -23.53 16.12 -9.36
C ILE A 293 -23.80 15.67 -7.92
N SER A 294 -24.84 14.87 -7.71
CA SER A 294 -25.21 14.36 -6.39
C SER A 294 -24.10 13.49 -5.79
N ALA A 295 -23.52 12.57 -6.58
CA ALA A 295 -22.44 11.71 -6.14
C ALA A 295 -21.19 12.52 -5.75
N VAL A 296 -20.76 13.46 -6.62
CA VAL A 296 -19.60 14.32 -6.33
C VAL A 296 -19.85 15.20 -5.11
N SER A 297 -21.01 15.81 -4.99
CA SER A 297 -21.33 16.67 -3.83
C SER A 297 -21.25 15.91 -2.50
N THR A 298 -21.74 14.67 -2.48
CA THR A 298 -21.70 13.80 -1.30
C THR A 298 -20.25 13.48 -0.92
N HIS A 299 -19.45 12.99 -1.88
CA HIS A 299 -18.06 12.60 -1.63
C HIS A 299 -17.19 13.79 -1.28
N LEU A 300 -17.42 14.94 -1.92
CA LEU A 300 -16.69 16.17 -1.66
C LEU A 300 -16.99 16.71 -0.24
N GLY A 301 -18.21 16.58 0.24
CA GLY A 301 -18.56 16.92 1.63
C GLY A 301 -17.75 16.12 2.65
N GLU A 302 -17.53 14.83 2.39
CA GLU A 302 -16.70 13.98 3.25
C GLU A 302 -15.20 14.35 3.17
N ALA A 303 -14.69 14.69 1.98
CA ALA A 303 -13.31 15.11 1.82
C ALA A 303 -13.04 16.47 2.49
N ALA A 304 -13.92 17.44 2.31
CA ALA A 304 -13.84 18.73 2.99
C ALA A 304 -13.88 18.58 4.52
N ARG A 305 -14.67 17.62 5.03
CA ARG A 305 -14.64 17.26 6.46
C ARG A 305 -13.28 16.71 6.88
N GLN A 306 -12.63 15.89 6.04
CA GLN A 306 -11.30 15.36 6.31
C GLN A 306 -10.23 16.46 6.26
N LEU A 307 -10.29 17.43 5.31
CA LEU A 307 -9.43 18.61 5.28
C LEU A 307 -9.51 19.38 6.61
N ARG A 308 -10.71 19.68 7.06
CA ARG A 308 -10.92 20.38 8.34
C ARG A 308 -10.41 19.59 9.54
N ARG A 309 -10.61 18.26 9.57
CA ARG A 309 -10.08 17.41 10.66
C ARG A 309 -8.57 17.42 10.75
N GLN A 310 -7.86 17.47 9.63
CA GLN A 310 -6.40 17.58 9.62
C GLN A 310 -5.89 19.02 9.60
N LYS A 311 -6.79 20.02 9.71
CA LYS A 311 -6.49 21.47 9.69
C LYS A 311 -5.72 21.90 8.43
N SER A 312 -6.07 21.33 7.28
CA SER A 312 -5.47 21.62 5.98
C SER A 312 -6.44 22.37 5.08
N LEU A 313 -5.88 23.08 4.11
CA LEU A 313 -6.61 23.74 3.03
C LEU A 313 -6.13 23.14 1.70
N THR A 314 -7.01 23.07 0.70
CA THR A 314 -6.61 22.70 -0.66
C THR A 314 -6.55 23.92 -1.56
N GLY A 315 -5.53 23.98 -2.41
CA GLY A 315 -5.38 24.97 -3.48
C GLY A 315 -5.80 24.46 -4.85
N GLU A 316 -6.07 23.16 -4.98
CA GLU A 316 -6.42 22.51 -6.25
C GLU A 316 -7.55 21.51 -6.04
N LEU A 317 -8.40 21.38 -7.05
CA LEU A 317 -9.48 20.38 -7.10
C LEU A 317 -9.42 19.67 -8.44
N THR A 318 -9.27 18.35 -8.40
CA THR A 318 -9.42 17.46 -9.56
C THR A 318 -10.74 16.71 -9.44
N VAL A 319 -11.56 16.73 -10.48
CA VAL A 319 -12.73 15.86 -10.62
C VAL A 319 -12.44 14.88 -11.73
N PHE A 320 -12.63 13.58 -11.47
CA PHE A 320 -12.39 12.58 -12.49
C PHE A 320 -13.59 11.64 -12.66
N PHE A 321 -13.81 11.23 -13.89
CA PHE A 321 -14.80 10.21 -14.28
C PHE A 321 -14.21 9.33 -15.36
N GLN A 322 -14.51 8.05 -15.26
CA GLN A 322 -14.05 7.08 -16.22
C GLN A 322 -15.10 6.00 -16.46
N THR A 323 -15.08 5.45 -17.65
CA THR A 323 -15.82 4.23 -18.00
C THR A 323 -15.02 3.00 -17.56
N ASN A 324 -15.73 1.89 -17.39
CA ASN A 324 -15.10 0.63 -17.02
C ASN A 324 -14.23 0.08 -18.17
N PHE A 325 -12.92 0.16 -18.03
CA PHE A 325 -11.98 -0.32 -19.04
C PHE A 325 -11.92 -1.86 -19.16
N PHE A 326 -12.56 -2.60 -18.25
CA PHE A 326 -12.79 -4.05 -18.41
C PHE A 326 -13.97 -4.38 -19.33
N ARG A 327 -14.66 -3.35 -19.84
CA ARG A 327 -15.75 -3.45 -20.81
C ARG A 327 -15.35 -2.76 -22.11
N PRO A 328 -14.41 -3.35 -22.89
CA PRO A 328 -13.93 -2.75 -24.15
C PRO A 328 -15.02 -2.72 -25.25
N ASP A 329 -16.11 -3.45 -25.03
CA ASP A 329 -17.33 -3.45 -25.84
C ASP A 329 -18.12 -2.13 -25.74
N LEU A 330 -17.85 -1.31 -24.71
CA LEU A 330 -18.50 -0.02 -24.50
C LEU A 330 -17.59 1.15 -24.91
N PRO A 331 -18.16 2.30 -25.33
CA PRO A 331 -17.39 3.50 -25.59
C PRO A 331 -16.55 3.89 -24.35
N GLN A 332 -15.26 4.08 -24.54
CA GLN A 332 -14.35 4.42 -23.45
C GLN A 332 -14.24 5.93 -23.28
N HIS A 333 -14.38 6.40 -22.06
CA HIS A 333 -14.20 7.79 -21.67
C HIS A 333 -13.37 7.89 -20.40
N ASN A 334 -12.43 8.83 -20.39
CA ASN A 334 -11.63 9.16 -19.22
C ASN A 334 -11.38 10.67 -19.21
N ALA A 335 -11.76 11.33 -18.13
CA ALA A 335 -11.52 12.76 -17.93
C ALA A 335 -11.15 13.02 -16.47
N ALA A 336 -10.10 13.82 -16.26
CA ALA A 336 -9.61 14.21 -14.94
C ALA A 336 -9.17 15.68 -14.92
N PRO A 337 -10.08 16.64 -15.20
CA PRO A 337 -9.74 18.06 -15.14
C PRO A 337 -9.39 18.50 -13.74
N THR A 338 -8.31 19.28 -13.64
CA THR A 338 -7.83 19.92 -12.42
C THR A 338 -8.02 21.43 -12.52
N VAL A 339 -8.54 22.04 -11.48
CA VAL A 339 -8.73 23.49 -11.35
C VAL A 339 -7.97 24.00 -10.14
N LYS A 340 -7.19 25.06 -10.33
CA LYS A 340 -6.60 25.83 -9.23
C LYS A 340 -7.66 26.74 -8.63
N LEU A 341 -7.75 26.73 -7.32
CA LEU A 341 -8.67 27.60 -6.57
C LEU A 341 -8.04 28.99 -6.41
N PRO A 342 -8.84 30.07 -6.45
CA PRO A 342 -8.32 31.43 -6.27
C PRO A 342 -7.63 31.64 -4.91
N LYS A 343 -8.14 30.94 -3.88
CA LYS A 343 -7.56 30.88 -2.52
C LYS A 343 -7.63 29.44 -2.01
N PRO A 344 -6.62 28.97 -1.27
CA PRO A 344 -6.74 27.69 -0.57
C PRO A 344 -7.94 27.70 0.38
N THR A 345 -8.77 26.67 0.32
CA THR A 345 -10.01 26.57 1.09
C THR A 345 -10.28 25.17 1.65
N SER A 346 -11.11 25.08 2.67
CA SER A 346 -11.75 23.83 3.14
C SER A 346 -13.28 24.00 3.21
N ASP A 347 -13.81 25.07 2.63
CA ASP A 347 -15.23 25.32 2.57
C ASP A 347 -15.94 24.35 1.63
N THR A 348 -16.91 23.62 2.15
CA THR A 348 -17.62 22.58 1.41
C THR A 348 -18.44 23.19 0.25
N LEU A 349 -19.06 24.36 0.45
CA LEU A 349 -19.91 24.98 -0.56
C LEU A 349 -19.07 25.46 -1.76
N GLU A 350 -17.96 26.17 -1.49
CA GLU A 350 -17.05 26.66 -2.52
C GLU A 350 -16.47 25.49 -3.37
N LEU A 351 -16.01 24.44 -2.69
CA LEU A 351 -15.51 23.24 -3.35
C LEU A 351 -16.58 22.55 -4.20
N THR A 352 -17.81 22.41 -3.67
CA THR A 352 -18.92 21.77 -4.38
C THR A 352 -19.34 22.58 -5.60
N GLN A 353 -19.48 23.89 -5.49
CA GLN A 353 -19.80 24.76 -6.63
C GLN A 353 -18.73 24.69 -7.73
N THR A 354 -17.45 24.60 -7.34
CA THR A 354 -16.37 24.45 -8.29
C THR A 354 -16.45 23.08 -8.99
N ALA A 355 -16.68 22.00 -8.26
CA ALA A 355 -16.83 20.66 -8.83
C ALA A 355 -18.01 20.56 -9.79
N VAL A 356 -19.15 21.15 -9.45
CA VAL A 356 -20.35 21.19 -10.33
C VAL A 356 -20.02 21.88 -11.66
N ARG A 357 -19.35 23.05 -11.62
CA ARG A 357 -18.92 23.74 -12.84
C ARG A 357 -17.99 22.90 -13.71
N ILE A 358 -17.09 22.13 -13.09
CA ILE A 358 -16.19 21.20 -13.80
C ILE A 358 -17.01 20.12 -14.50
N ILE A 359 -17.95 19.48 -13.80
CA ILE A 359 -18.78 18.40 -14.35
C ILE A 359 -19.59 18.90 -15.54
N GLU A 360 -20.30 20.04 -15.38
CA GLU A 360 -21.11 20.64 -16.44
C GLU A 360 -20.27 20.98 -17.67
N ALA A 361 -19.06 21.50 -17.48
CA ALA A 361 -18.15 21.82 -18.60
C ALA A 361 -17.72 20.54 -19.33
N CYS A 362 -17.40 19.47 -18.61
CA CYS A 362 -16.97 18.19 -19.21
C CYS A 362 -18.10 17.52 -19.98
N VAL A 363 -19.30 17.49 -19.43
CA VAL A 363 -20.48 16.91 -20.11
C VAL A 363 -20.80 17.70 -21.38
N ARG A 364 -20.77 19.03 -21.35
CA ARG A 364 -20.95 19.89 -22.54
C ARG A 364 -19.89 19.65 -23.62
N LEU A 365 -18.62 19.50 -23.26
CA LEU A 365 -17.54 19.24 -24.20
C LEU A 365 -17.64 17.85 -24.83
N SER A 366 -18.03 16.84 -24.07
CA SER A 366 -18.26 15.48 -24.56
C SER A 366 -19.43 15.43 -25.56
N ALA A 367 -20.52 16.13 -25.28
CA ALA A 367 -21.65 16.25 -26.21
C ALA A 367 -21.25 16.92 -27.53
N ARG A 368 -20.43 17.98 -27.50
CA ARG A 368 -19.93 18.64 -28.71
C ARG A 368 -19.00 17.77 -29.56
N ARG A 369 -18.12 16.97 -28.94
CA ARG A 369 -17.22 16.05 -29.68
C ARG A 369 -17.99 14.94 -30.37
N SER A 370 -19.05 14.43 -29.78
CA SER A 370 -19.86 13.38 -30.38
C SER A 370 -20.71 13.90 -31.54
N CYS A 371 -21.18 15.15 -31.50
CA CYS A 371 -21.86 15.78 -32.64
C CYS A 371 -20.92 16.00 -33.84
N ALA A 372 -19.62 16.24 -33.59
CA ALA A 372 -18.63 16.47 -34.64
C ALA A 372 -18.15 15.18 -35.36
N GLN A 373 -18.38 14.01 -34.77
CA GLN A 373 -17.82 12.72 -35.26
C GLN A 373 -18.87 11.70 -35.73
N ARG A 374 -20.18 12.02 -35.76
CA ARG A 374 -21.23 11.06 -36.15
C ARG A 374 -22.05 11.48 -37.34
N PRO A 375 -22.37 10.56 -38.27
CA PRO A 375 -23.46 10.74 -39.19
C PRO A 375 -24.82 10.78 -38.46
N ALA A 376 -25.79 11.48 -39.01
CA ALA A 376 -27.06 11.94 -38.42
C ALA A 376 -28.05 10.87 -37.87
N SER A 377 -27.67 9.61 -37.73
CA SER A 377 -28.57 8.51 -37.38
C SER A 377 -28.41 7.90 -35.96
N CYS A 378 -27.54 8.42 -35.08
CA CYS A 378 -27.33 7.84 -33.78
C CYS A 378 -27.59 8.87 -32.65
N PHE A 379 -28.82 9.01 -32.22
CA PHE A 379 -29.21 9.73 -31.00
C PHE A 379 -29.01 8.83 -29.78
N GLY A 380 -27.79 8.82 -29.20
CA GLY A 380 -27.51 8.27 -27.90
C GLY A 380 -26.54 9.23 -27.17
N ASN A 381 -26.77 9.48 -25.88
CA ASN A 381 -25.87 10.31 -25.10
C ASN A 381 -24.51 9.60 -25.00
N PRO A 382 -23.42 10.17 -25.55
CA PRO A 382 -22.13 9.46 -25.68
C PRO A 382 -21.33 9.41 -24.37
N PHE A 383 -21.82 10.07 -23.33
CA PHE A 383 -21.17 10.14 -22.03
C PHE A 383 -21.85 9.15 -21.07
N SER A 384 -21.12 8.16 -20.63
CA SER A 384 -21.50 7.27 -19.53
C SER A 384 -20.29 7.11 -18.63
N ALA A 385 -20.46 7.31 -17.34
CA ALA A 385 -19.42 7.12 -16.34
C ALA A 385 -19.75 5.90 -15.47
N ASP A 386 -18.80 5.00 -15.32
CA ASP A 386 -18.87 3.88 -14.39
C ASP A 386 -18.25 4.24 -13.03
N ASP A 387 -17.25 5.13 -13.05
CA ASP A 387 -16.57 5.61 -11.86
C ASP A 387 -16.55 7.14 -11.84
N ILE A 388 -16.76 7.70 -10.66
CA ILE A 388 -16.60 9.13 -10.38
C ILE A 388 -15.79 9.33 -9.10
N GLY A 389 -14.94 10.33 -9.10
CA GLY A 389 -14.16 10.68 -7.93
C GLY A 389 -13.53 12.06 -8.07
N PHE A 390 -12.81 12.47 -7.04
CA PHE A 390 -12.05 13.71 -7.02
C PHE A 390 -10.85 13.57 -6.09
N ALA A 391 -9.86 14.44 -6.28
CA ALA A 391 -8.72 14.64 -5.41
C ALA A 391 -8.61 16.12 -5.00
N LEU A 392 -8.24 16.35 -3.75
CA LEU A 392 -8.05 17.66 -3.12
C LEU A 392 -6.62 17.79 -2.60
#